data_6b6cfa720f5607214b3c4c8c3062850f
#
_entry.id   6b6cfa720f5607214b3c4c8c3062850f
#
_cell.length_a   1.000
_cell.length_b   1.000
_cell.length_c   1.000
_cell.angle_alpha   90.00
_cell.angle_beta   90.00
_cell.angle_gamma   90.00
#
_symmetry.space_group_name_H-M   'P 1'
#
loop_
_entity.id
_entity.type
_entity.pdbx_description
1 polymer ?
#
loop_
_entity_poly.entity_id
_entity_poly.type
_entity_poly.pdbx_seq_one_letter_code
_entity_poly.pdbx_strand_id
1 'polypeptide(L)'
;MAWFKRESGELNTSGEKTVRTEGLWVKCENCRQIIWKKDLEENLNVCPKCGKHFRIDARTRLALLLDENQYESLDGNLSSTDPLKFVDLKPYSSRLRQAQHDTGLKDAVINAQGKLLGRPVVASVMEYAFIGGSMGAVVGEMITRAVERALDSKTPLIIVSASGGARMMEGVVSLMQLAKISAALARLDKAKVPYISVLTDPTTGGVTASFAMLGDLNIAEPGALIGFAGPRVIEQTIRQKLPAGFQRSEFLLEHGMLDAVVPRQELKPYIARALDFMVA
;
A
#
# COMPACT_ATOMS: atom_id res chain seq x y z
N MET A 1 -33.90 24.17 -64.90
CA MET A 1 -34.09 25.27 -63.98
C MET A 1 -33.23 25.02 -62.73
N ALA A 2 -32.13 25.76 -62.67
CA ALA A 2 -31.18 25.66 -61.60
C ALA A 2 -31.53 26.72 -60.53
N TRP A 3 -31.69 26.34 -59.31
CA TRP A 3 -31.76 27.31 -58.22
C TRP A 3 -31.13 26.76 -56.92
N PHE A 4 -30.29 27.62 -56.33
CA PHE A 4 -29.49 27.55 -55.09
C PHE A 4 -28.07 26.94 -55.25
N LYS A 5 -27.15 27.83 -55.64
CA LYS A 5 -25.76 27.74 -55.18
C LYS A 5 -25.72 28.25 -53.73
N ARG A 6 -25.34 27.38 -52.79
CA ARG A 6 -24.90 27.80 -51.45
C ARG A 6 -23.43 28.25 -51.54
N GLU A 7 -23.16 29.49 -51.27
CA GLU A 7 -21.82 29.98 -51.00
C GLU A 7 -21.34 29.37 -49.70
N SER A 8 -20.22 28.68 -49.75
CA SER A 8 -19.51 28.19 -48.56
C SER A 8 -18.79 29.36 -47.90
N GLY A 9 -19.45 30.00 -46.94
CA GLY A 9 -18.76 30.91 -46.03
C GLY A 9 -17.75 30.13 -45.19
N GLU A 10 -16.50 30.51 -45.25
CA GLU A 10 -15.48 30.02 -44.31
C GLU A 10 -15.86 30.42 -42.88
N LEU A 11 -16.28 29.44 -42.08
CA LEU A 11 -16.42 29.61 -40.64
C LEU A 11 -14.99 29.67 -40.04
N ASN A 12 -14.54 30.87 -39.73
CA ASN A 12 -13.40 31.09 -38.89
C ASN A 12 -13.73 30.52 -37.48
N THR A 13 -13.39 29.25 -37.24
CA THR A 13 -13.39 28.68 -35.92
C THR A 13 -12.16 29.19 -35.19
N SER A 14 -12.28 30.33 -34.49
CA SER A 14 -11.40 30.69 -33.38
C SER A 14 -11.40 29.50 -32.43
N GLY A 15 -10.28 28.80 -32.34
CA GLY A 15 -10.16 27.60 -31.54
C GLY A 15 -10.37 27.90 -30.06
N GLU A 16 -11.59 27.73 -29.59
CA GLU A 16 -11.84 27.53 -28.17
C GLU A 16 -11.12 26.22 -27.78
N LYS A 17 -10.01 26.38 -27.06
CA LYS A 17 -9.35 25.26 -26.39
C LYS A 17 -10.35 24.69 -25.39
N THR A 18 -11.05 23.64 -25.78
CA THR A 18 -11.85 22.82 -24.85
C THR A 18 -10.88 22.25 -23.83
N VAL A 19 -10.85 22.85 -22.66
CA VAL A 19 -10.09 22.33 -21.54
C VAL A 19 -10.74 21.01 -21.16
N ARG A 20 -10.07 19.89 -21.45
CA ARG A 20 -10.51 18.57 -20.98
C ARG A 20 -10.42 18.57 -19.46
N THR A 21 -11.55 18.66 -18.78
CA THR A 21 -11.66 18.62 -17.31
C THR A 21 -11.76 17.19 -16.78
N GLU A 22 -11.77 16.20 -17.66
CA GLU A 22 -11.76 14.78 -17.29
C GLU A 22 -10.49 14.44 -16.52
N GLY A 23 -10.65 13.83 -15.34
CA GLY A 23 -9.53 13.42 -14.47
C GLY A 23 -9.02 14.51 -13.52
N LEU A 24 -9.53 15.76 -13.57
CA LEU A 24 -9.14 16.82 -12.64
C LEU A 24 -9.87 16.77 -11.29
N TRP A 25 -10.97 16.03 -11.22
CA TRP A 25 -11.83 15.95 -10.05
C TRP A 25 -11.99 14.53 -9.56
N VAL A 26 -11.95 14.36 -8.24
CA VAL A 26 -12.14 13.08 -7.56
C VAL A 26 -13.34 13.19 -6.63
N LYS A 27 -14.26 12.23 -6.70
CA LYS A 27 -15.37 12.14 -5.77
C LYS A 27 -14.95 11.31 -4.55
N CYS A 28 -15.03 11.88 -3.37
CA CYS A 28 -14.77 11.14 -2.14
C CYS A 28 -15.88 10.10 -1.90
N GLU A 29 -15.50 8.84 -1.76
CA GLU A 29 -16.45 7.75 -1.50
C GLU A 29 -17.12 7.85 -0.13
N ASN A 30 -16.47 8.48 0.86
CA ASN A 30 -16.98 8.65 2.21
C ASN A 30 -17.99 9.81 2.31
N CYS A 31 -17.54 11.05 2.06
CA CYS A 31 -18.41 12.23 2.19
C CYS A 31 -19.12 12.64 0.88
N ARG A 32 -18.85 11.94 -0.23
CA ARG A 32 -19.40 12.15 -1.58
C ARG A 32 -19.11 13.53 -2.19
N GLN A 33 -18.29 14.36 -1.54
CA GLN A 33 -17.87 15.65 -2.05
C GLN A 33 -16.94 15.49 -3.23
N ILE A 34 -17.02 16.41 -4.19
CA ILE A 34 -16.11 16.51 -5.32
C ILE A 34 -14.91 17.34 -4.87
N ILE A 35 -13.71 16.82 -5.09
CA ILE A 35 -12.45 17.40 -4.66
C ILE A 35 -11.59 17.60 -5.91
N TRP A 36 -10.92 18.73 -6.01
CA TRP A 36 -9.93 18.92 -7.06
C TRP A 36 -8.73 18.01 -6.77
N LYS A 37 -8.28 17.31 -7.80
CA LYS A 37 -7.21 16.30 -7.67
C LYS A 37 -5.92 16.89 -7.10
N LYS A 38 -5.58 18.12 -7.50
CA LYS A 38 -4.40 18.81 -7.01
C LYS A 38 -4.50 19.12 -5.51
N ASP A 39 -5.65 19.59 -5.02
CA ASP A 39 -5.86 19.83 -3.57
C ASP A 39 -5.77 18.51 -2.78
N LEU A 40 -6.22 17.41 -3.37
CA LEU A 40 -6.12 16.09 -2.75
C LEU A 40 -4.64 15.63 -2.67
N GLU A 41 -3.87 15.82 -3.74
CA GLU A 41 -2.44 15.50 -3.79
C GLU A 41 -1.63 16.38 -2.83
N GLU A 42 -1.88 17.69 -2.79
CA GLU A 42 -1.26 18.63 -1.84
C GLU A 42 -1.59 18.27 -0.38
N ASN A 43 -2.78 17.72 -0.12
CA ASN A 43 -3.16 17.19 1.20
C ASN A 43 -2.78 15.71 1.38
N LEU A 44 -1.72 15.25 0.74
CA LEU A 44 -1.16 13.89 0.84
C LEU A 44 -2.18 12.78 0.55
N ASN A 45 -3.10 13.01 -0.39
CA ASN A 45 -4.22 12.11 -0.71
C ASN A 45 -5.14 11.80 0.49
N VAL A 46 -5.32 12.77 1.36
CA VAL A 46 -6.33 12.75 2.44
C VAL A 46 -7.43 13.73 2.10
N CYS A 47 -8.68 13.31 2.18
CA CYS A 47 -9.82 14.17 1.88
C CYS A 47 -9.84 15.42 2.79
N PRO A 48 -9.76 16.63 2.25
CA PRO A 48 -9.76 17.85 3.07
C PRO A 48 -11.11 18.12 3.75
N LYS A 49 -12.17 17.40 3.36
CA LYS A 49 -13.52 17.58 3.90
C LYS A 49 -13.88 16.62 5.03
N CYS A 50 -13.40 15.37 4.97
CA CYS A 50 -13.79 14.35 5.95
C CYS A 50 -12.64 13.53 6.50
N GLY A 51 -11.40 13.82 6.13
CA GLY A 51 -10.22 13.10 6.61
C GLY A 51 -10.03 11.69 6.05
N LYS A 52 -10.89 11.24 5.08
CA LYS A 52 -10.70 9.91 4.48
C LYS A 52 -9.34 9.83 3.80
N HIS A 53 -8.56 8.82 4.15
CA HIS A 53 -7.30 8.48 3.49
C HIS A 53 -7.58 7.72 2.20
N PHE A 54 -7.16 8.28 1.07
CA PHE A 54 -7.16 7.57 -0.21
C PHE A 54 -5.92 6.69 -0.31
N ARG A 55 -6.01 5.63 -1.11
CA ARG A 55 -4.84 4.79 -1.40
C ARG A 55 -3.81 5.59 -2.17
N ILE A 56 -2.55 5.36 -1.86
CA ILE A 56 -1.40 5.89 -2.59
C ILE A 56 -0.48 4.74 -2.97
N ASP A 57 0.27 4.92 -4.05
CA ASP A 57 1.25 3.95 -4.51
C ASP A 57 2.48 3.89 -3.59
N ALA A 58 3.27 2.83 -3.76
CA ALA A 58 4.44 2.58 -2.92
C ALA A 58 5.53 3.67 -3.08
N ARG A 59 5.71 4.24 -4.27
CA ARG A 59 6.70 5.31 -4.51
C ARG A 59 6.29 6.59 -3.79
N THR A 60 5.03 6.98 -3.92
CA THR A 60 4.46 8.12 -3.17
C THR A 60 4.62 7.90 -1.66
N ARG A 61 4.39 6.69 -1.17
CA ARG A 61 4.58 6.36 0.24
C ARG A 61 6.03 6.51 0.70
N LEU A 62 6.99 6.03 -0.08
CA LEU A 62 8.41 6.21 0.20
C LEU A 62 8.81 7.69 0.22
N ALA A 63 8.30 8.47 -0.75
CA ALA A 63 8.55 9.92 -0.81
C ALA A 63 8.04 10.68 0.42
N LEU A 64 6.94 10.20 1.04
CA LEU A 64 6.40 10.79 2.26
C LEU A 64 7.18 10.40 3.52
N LEU A 65 7.74 9.19 3.54
CA LEU A 65 8.47 8.67 4.70
C LEU A 65 9.94 9.10 4.71
N LEU A 66 10.61 9.04 3.56
CA LEU A 66 12.04 9.26 3.48
C LEU A 66 12.37 10.72 3.16
N ASP A 67 13.55 11.16 3.60
CA ASP A 67 13.98 12.55 3.46
C ASP A 67 14.28 12.89 2.00
N GLU A 68 13.81 14.04 1.56
CA GLU A 68 14.06 14.61 0.22
C GLU A 68 13.72 13.65 -0.94
N ASN A 69 12.90 12.62 -0.69
CA ASN A 69 12.62 11.51 -1.62
C ASN A 69 13.92 10.81 -2.11
N GLN A 70 14.97 10.85 -1.27
CA GLN A 70 16.26 10.21 -1.58
C GLN A 70 16.35 8.86 -0.89
N TYR A 71 16.40 7.81 -1.69
CA TYR A 71 16.60 6.44 -1.21
C TYR A 71 17.24 5.56 -2.27
N GLU A 72 17.95 4.56 -1.81
CA GLU A 72 18.43 3.47 -2.64
C GLU A 72 17.33 2.39 -2.74
N SER A 73 16.88 2.11 -3.96
CA SER A 73 15.94 0.99 -4.20
C SER A 73 16.69 -0.33 -4.24
N LEU A 74 16.21 -1.31 -3.49
CA LEU A 74 16.87 -2.58 -3.26
C LEU A 74 16.07 -3.73 -3.88
N ASP A 75 16.77 -4.76 -4.39
CA ASP A 75 16.19 -6.02 -4.88
C ASP A 75 15.16 -5.88 -6.02
N GLY A 76 15.11 -4.74 -6.70
CA GLY A 76 14.12 -4.43 -7.75
C GLY A 76 14.22 -5.29 -9.02
N ASN A 77 15.19 -6.19 -9.11
CA ASN A 77 15.37 -7.14 -10.19
C ASN A 77 14.56 -8.44 -10.01
N LEU A 78 14.05 -8.71 -8.82
CA LEU A 78 13.27 -9.92 -8.55
C LEU A 78 11.89 -9.83 -9.20
N SER A 79 11.45 -10.92 -9.80
CA SER A 79 10.15 -11.02 -10.49
C SER A 79 9.52 -12.38 -10.26
N SER A 80 8.23 -12.39 -9.98
CA SER A 80 7.46 -13.64 -9.86
C SER A 80 7.41 -14.40 -11.17
N THR A 81 7.42 -15.72 -11.06
CA THR A 81 7.17 -16.67 -12.14
C THR A 81 5.85 -17.39 -11.90
N ASP A 82 5.40 -18.15 -12.91
CA ASP A 82 4.18 -18.97 -12.79
C ASP A 82 4.53 -20.47 -12.81
N PRO A 83 5.08 -21.02 -11.71
CA PRO A 83 5.51 -22.42 -11.69
C PRO A 83 4.33 -23.40 -11.74
N LEU A 84 3.15 -22.98 -11.32
CA LEU A 84 1.94 -23.80 -11.28
C LEU A 84 1.15 -23.73 -12.58
N LYS A 85 1.50 -22.82 -13.51
CA LYS A 85 0.73 -22.52 -14.73
C LYS A 85 -0.75 -22.28 -14.40
N PHE A 86 -0.97 -21.48 -13.34
CA PHE A 86 -2.28 -21.25 -12.78
C PHE A 86 -3.20 -20.51 -13.76
N VAL A 87 -4.41 -21.03 -13.91
CA VAL A 87 -5.46 -20.44 -14.74
C VAL A 87 -6.78 -20.49 -13.99
N ASP A 88 -7.42 -19.34 -13.82
CA ASP A 88 -8.84 -19.22 -13.47
C ASP A 88 -9.59 -18.54 -14.62
N LEU A 89 -10.09 -17.32 -14.47
CA LEU A 89 -10.67 -16.53 -15.56
C LEU A 89 -9.61 -16.03 -16.55
N LYS A 90 -8.34 -15.90 -16.12
CA LYS A 90 -7.19 -15.50 -16.93
C LYS A 90 -5.93 -16.19 -16.41
N PRO A 91 -4.97 -16.52 -17.31
CA PRO A 91 -3.69 -17.06 -16.88
C PRO A 91 -2.96 -16.12 -15.92
N TYR A 92 -2.34 -16.64 -14.87
CA TYR A 92 -1.57 -15.86 -13.91
C TYR A 92 -0.41 -15.09 -14.58
N SER A 93 0.28 -15.73 -15.52
CA SER A 93 1.33 -15.07 -16.32
C SER A 93 0.85 -13.81 -17.06
N SER A 94 -0.41 -13.78 -17.50
CA SER A 94 -1.02 -12.60 -18.13
C SER A 94 -1.32 -11.50 -17.09
N ARG A 95 -1.77 -11.87 -15.90
CA ARG A 95 -1.98 -10.92 -14.80
C ARG A 95 -0.67 -10.30 -14.33
N LEU A 96 0.40 -11.09 -14.24
CA LEU A 96 1.74 -10.58 -13.90
C LEU A 96 2.20 -9.53 -14.89
N ARG A 97 2.15 -9.83 -16.20
CA ARG A 97 2.55 -8.87 -17.24
C ARG A 97 1.72 -7.58 -17.19
N GLN A 98 0.41 -7.71 -16.99
CA GLN A 98 -0.47 -6.54 -16.87
C GLN A 98 -0.12 -5.70 -15.65
N ALA A 99 0.04 -6.30 -14.47
CA ALA A 99 0.40 -5.59 -13.25
C ALA A 99 1.78 -4.93 -13.36
N GLN A 100 2.76 -5.60 -13.96
CA GLN A 100 4.09 -5.04 -14.24
C GLN A 100 4.02 -3.84 -15.17
N HIS A 101 3.20 -3.90 -16.23
CA HIS A 101 2.98 -2.80 -17.15
C HIS A 101 2.33 -1.60 -16.44
N ASP A 102 1.26 -1.84 -15.69
CA ASP A 102 0.45 -0.79 -15.08
C ASP A 102 1.16 -0.07 -13.91
N THR A 103 1.96 -0.81 -13.14
CA THR A 103 2.66 -0.27 -11.96
C THR A 103 4.11 0.12 -12.24
N GLY A 104 4.70 -0.42 -13.30
CA GLY A 104 6.14 -0.30 -13.57
C GLY A 104 7.02 -1.02 -12.54
N LEU A 105 6.43 -1.90 -11.72
CA LEU A 105 7.12 -2.72 -10.73
C LEU A 105 7.27 -4.16 -11.21
N LYS A 106 8.22 -4.89 -10.64
CA LYS A 106 8.40 -6.33 -10.91
C LYS A 106 7.50 -7.19 -10.04
N ASP A 107 7.18 -6.74 -8.84
CA ASP A 107 6.22 -7.36 -7.92
C ASP A 107 5.62 -6.35 -6.93
N ALA A 108 4.76 -6.79 -6.02
CA ALA A 108 3.90 -5.96 -5.17
C ALA A 108 4.62 -5.31 -3.96
N VAL A 109 5.92 -5.05 -4.04
CA VAL A 109 6.67 -4.42 -2.94
C VAL A 109 7.89 -3.66 -3.48
N ILE A 110 8.27 -2.59 -2.81
CA ILE A 110 9.53 -1.86 -3.00
C ILE A 110 10.31 -1.90 -1.69
N ASN A 111 11.55 -2.36 -1.75
CA ASN A 111 12.50 -2.19 -0.66
C ASN A 111 13.35 -0.95 -0.92
N ALA A 112 13.62 -0.21 0.14
CA ALA A 112 14.42 1.00 0.08
C ALA A 112 15.28 1.16 1.33
N GLN A 113 16.44 1.77 1.17
CA GLN A 113 17.26 2.27 2.27
C GLN A 113 17.40 3.77 2.13
N GLY A 114 17.16 4.51 3.21
CA GLY A 114 17.19 5.97 3.20
C GLY A 114 17.24 6.54 4.61
N LYS A 115 16.88 7.81 4.74
CA LYS A 115 16.81 8.49 6.04
C LYS A 115 15.38 8.94 6.33
N LEU A 116 15.00 8.88 7.59
CA LEU A 116 13.76 9.40 8.14
C LEU A 116 14.11 10.43 9.23
N LEU A 117 13.93 11.71 8.94
CA LEU A 117 14.38 12.84 9.77
C LEU A 117 15.85 12.68 10.22
N GLY A 118 16.72 12.39 9.25
CA GLY A 118 18.17 12.22 9.44
C GLY A 118 18.59 10.82 9.93
N ARG A 119 17.70 10.01 10.47
CA ARG A 119 17.99 8.65 10.96
C ARG A 119 17.98 7.64 9.81
N PRO A 120 19.01 6.83 9.63
CA PRO A 120 18.99 5.72 8.68
C PRO A 120 17.86 4.74 8.99
N VAL A 121 17.15 4.27 7.96
CA VAL A 121 16.08 3.27 8.07
C VAL A 121 16.09 2.36 6.85
N VAL A 122 15.67 1.11 7.04
CA VAL A 122 15.28 0.21 5.95
C VAL A 122 13.77 0.20 5.86
N ALA A 123 13.22 0.42 4.68
CA ALA A 123 11.78 0.46 4.43
C ALA A 123 11.37 -0.60 3.40
N SER A 124 10.28 -1.31 3.68
CA SER A 124 9.63 -2.22 2.73
C SER A 124 8.19 -1.77 2.55
N VAL A 125 7.80 -1.35 1.36
CA VAL A 125 6.50 -0.74 1.10
C VAL A 125 5.74 -1.53 0.06
N MET A 126 4.57 -2.07 0.43
CA MET A 126 3.73 -2.86 -0.47
C MET A 126 2.94 -1.98 -1.43
N GLU A 127 2.76 -2.49 -2.66
CA GLU A 127 2.00 -1.85 -3.74
C GLU A 127 0.67 -2.57 -3.97
N TYR A 128 -0.42 -1.91 -3.57
CA TYR A 128 -1.74 -2.51 -3.70
C TYR A 128 -2.21 -2.66 -5.15
N ALA A 129 -1.79 -1.77 -6.04
CA ALA A 129 -2.16 -1.83 -7.46
C ALA A 129 -1.60 -3.08 -8.16
N PHE A 130 -0.53 -3.68 -7.62
CA PHE A 130 0.03 -4.92 -8.14
C PHE A 130 -0.74 -6.14 -7.58
N ILE A 131 -1.71 -6.62 -8.32
CA ILE A 131 -2.56 -7.80 -7.97
C ILE A 131 -3.10 -7.71 -6.53
N GLY A 132 -3.67 -6.53 -6.16
CA GLY A 132 -4.22 -6.30 -4.83
C GLY A 132 -3.18 -6.33 -3.70
N GLY A 133 -1.92 -6.04 -3.98
CA GLY A 133 -0.84 -6.12 -2.99
C GLY A 133 -0.62 -7.54 -2.46
N SER A 134 -1.05 -8.57 -3.20
CA SER A 134 -0.99 -9.95 -2.71
C SER A 134 0.44 -10.44 -2.58
N MET A 135 0.73 -11.12 -1.46
CA MET A 135 2.04 -11.66 -1.15
C MET A 135 2.26 -13.00 -1.84
N GLY A 136 3.15 -13.03 -2.82
CA GLY A 136 3.73 -14.23 -3.43
C GLY A 136 5.16 -14.47 -2.98
N ALA A 137 5.83 -15.41 -3.65
CA ALA A 137 7.21 -15.80 -3.33
C ALA A 137 8.18 -14.62 -3.36
N VAL A 138 8.06 -13.73 -4.36
CA VAL A 138 8.96 -12.57 -4.51
C VAL A 138 8.72 -11.54 -3.42
N VAL A 139 7.46 -11.22 -3.09
CA VAL A 139 7.16 -10.31 -1.98
C VAL A 139 7.73 -10.84 -0.67
N GLY A 140 7.55 -12.14 -0.41
CA GLY A 140 8.11 -12.78 0.78
C GLY A 140 9.64 -12.76 0.82
N GLU A 141 10.29 -13.00 -0.32
CA GLU A 141 11.74 -12.90 -0.44
C GLU A 141 12.22 -11.47 -0.20
N MET A 142 11.60 -10.49 -0.85
CA MET A 142 11.99 -9.08 -0.72
C MET A 142 11.85 -8.58 0.72
N ILE A 143 10.70 -8.86 1.37
CA ILE A 143 10.52 -8.48 2.79
C ILE A 143 11.56 -9.18 3.67
N THR A 144 11.84 -10.48 3.44
CA THR A 144 12.88 -11.20 4.19
C THR A 144 14.24 -10.53 4.03
N ARG A 145 14.63 -10.14 2.81
CA ARG A 145 15.89 -9.41 2.55
C ARG A 145 15.92 -8.05 3.23
N ALA A 146 14.80 -7.33 3.28
CA ALA A 146 14.74 -6.07 4.02
C ALA A 146 14.98 -6.28 5.52
N VAL A 147 14.41 -7.35 6.11
CA VAL A 147 14.65 -7.75 7.51
C VAL A 147 16.11 -8.10 7.72
N GLU A 148 16.70 -8.93 6.86
CA GLU A 148 18.11 -9.32 6.96
C GLU A 148 19.06 -8.14 6.83
N ARG A 149 18.79 -7.23 5.91
CA ARG A 149 19.55 -5.98 5.75
C ARG A 149 19.46 -5.09 6.99
N ALA A 150 18.27 -4.93 7.56
CA ALA A 150 18.07 -4.20 8.81
C ALA A 150 18.85 -4.84 9.96
N LEU A 151 18.85 -6.18 10.02
CA LEU A 151 19.61 -6.95 11.00
C LEU A 151 21.14 -6.74 10.87
N ASP A 152 21.66 -6.85 9.65
CA ASP A 152 23.10 -6.75 9.38
C ASP A 152 23.63 -5.33 9.62
N SER A 153 22.87 -4.33 9.22
CA SER A 153 23.23 -2.91 9.40
C SER A 153 22.86 -2.34 10.78
N LYS A 154 22.15 -3.09 11.63
CA LYS A 154 21.56 -2.60 12.89
C LYS A 154 20.72 -1.35 12.71
N THR A 155 19.97 -1.30 11.62
CA THR A 155 19.15 -0.15 11.21
C THR A 155 17.67 -0.48 11.42
N PRO A 156 16.85 0.42 12.00
CA PRO A 156 15.43 0.18 12.16
C PRO A 156 14.72 -0.21 10.87
N LEU A 157 13.78 -1.14 10.97
CA LEU A 157 12.95 -1.62 9.88
C LEU A 157 11.57 -0.97 9.95
N ILE A 158 11.06 -0.51 8.80
CA ILE A 158 9.70 -0.04 8.63
C ILE A 158 9.05 -0.87 7.53
N ILE A 159 7.96 -1.58 7.82
CA ILE A 159 7.18 -2.25 6.77
C ILE A 159 5.82 -1.55 6.67
N VAL A 160 5.49 -1.08 5.47
CA VAL A 160 4.17 -0.50 5.17
C VAL A 160 3.35 -1.52 4.40
N SER A 161 2.32 -2.04 5.05
CA SER A 161 1.44 -3.06 4.50
C SER A 161 0.24 -2.45 3.77
N ALA A 162 0.01 -2.91 2.54
CA ALA A 162 -1.16 -2.61 1.71
C ALA A 162 -1.50 -3.86 0.89
N SER A 163 -2.37 -4.74 1.42
CA SER A 163 -2.50 -6.09 0.87
C SER A 163 -3.86 -6.73 1.07
N GLY A 164 -4.30 -7.46 0.06
CA GLY A 164 -5.42 -8.40 0.14
C GLY A 164 -5.06 -9.76 0.75
N GLY A 165 -3.79 -10.03 1.08
CA GLY A 165 -3.34 -11.29 1.70
C GLY A 165 -2.40 -12.12 0.83
N ALA A 166 -2.39 -13.44 1.04
CA ALA A 166 -1.55 -14.36 0.28
C ALA A 166 -2.01 -14.51 -1.17
N ARG A 167 -1.06 -14.61 -2.09
CA ARG A 167 -1.31 -14.76 -3.54
C ARG A 167 -1.74 -16.17 -3.89
N MET A 168 -3.04 -16.38 -4.09
CA MET A 168 -3.63 -17.69 -4.35
C MET A 168 -3.04 -18.39 -5.58
N MET A 169 -2.65 -17.64 -6.62
CA MET A 169 -2.09 -18.18 -7.85
C MET A 169 -0.74 -18.88 -7.67
N GLU A 170 -0.05 -18.64 -6.56
CA GLU A 170 1.20 -19.30 -6.20
C GLU A 170 1.01 -20.44 -5.18
N GLY A 171 -0.23 -20.73 -4.84
CA GLY A 171 -0.60 -21.87 -3.98
C GLY A 171 0.07 -21.83 -2.61
N VAL A 172 0.53 -22.98 -2.14
CA VAL A 172 1.16 -23.13 -0.82
C VAL A 172 2.45 -22.30 -0.66
N VAL A 173 3.15 -22.00 -1.75
CA VAL A 173 4.38 -21.21 -1.71
C VAL A 173 4.14 -19.82 -1.14
N SER A 174 2.99 -19.20 -1.47
CA SER A 174 2.61 -17.91 -0.90
C SER A 174 2.34 -18.00 0.61
N LEU A 175 1.77 -19.10 1.09
CA LEU A 175 1.56 -19.32 2.53
C LEU A 175 2.87 -19.53 3.27
N MET A 176 3.84 -20.22 2.67
CA MET A 176 5.16 -20.43 3.28
C MET A 176 5.96 -19.14 3.46
N GLN A 177 5.61 -18.06 2.73
CA GLN A 177 6.24 -16.76 2.95
C GLN A 177 5.91 -16.18 4.33
N LEU A 178 4.73 -16.49 4.89
CA LEU A 178 4.35 -16.08 6.25
C LEU A 178 5.38 -16.59 7.26
N ALA A 179 5.69 -17.90 7.21
CA ALA A 179 6.67 -18.52 8.09
C ALA A 179 8.09 -17.97 7.86
N LYS A 180 8.48 -17.78 6.60
CA LYS A 180 9.79 -17.27 6.23
C LYS A 180 10.04 -15.87 6.78
N ILE A 181 9.11 -14.94 6.57
CA ILE A 181 9.23 -13.56 7.07
C ILE A 181 9.22 -13.57 8.60
N SER A 182 8.31 -14.30 9.24
CA SER A 182 8.21 -14.38 10.70
C SER A 182 9.49 -14.92 11.35
N ALA A 183 10.14 -15.93 10.72
CA ALA A 183 11.42 -16.44 11.18
C ALA A 183 12.55 -15.40 11.08
N ALA A 184 12.56 -14.59 10.01
CA ALA A 184 13.52 -13.50 9.88
C ALA A 184 13.28 -12.40 10.93
N LEU A 185 12.02 -12.00 11.17
CA LEU A 185 11.65 -11.05 12.21
C LEU A 185 12.01 -11.52 13.62
N ALA A 186 11.88 -12.81 13.92
CA ALA A 186 12.33 -13.37 15.19
C ALA A 186 13.85 -13.20 15.40
N ARG A 187 14.67 -13.23 14.34
CA ARG A 187 16.11 -12.92 14.40
C ARG A 187 16.33 -11.42 14.65
N LEU A 188 15.52 -10.57 14.05
CA LEU A 188 15.58 -9.11 14.23
C LEU A 188 15.26 -8.72 15.67
N ASP A 189 14.17 -9.26 16.26
CA ASP A 189 13.80 -9.06 17.66
C ASP A 189 14.91 -9.55 18.62
N LYS A 190 15.44 -10.75 18.38
CA LYS A 190 16.55 -11.25 19.19
C LYS A 190 17.78 -10.33 19.16
N ALA A 191 18.01 -9.64 18.07
CA ALA A 191 19.08 -8.66 17.91
C ALA A 191 18.72 -7.26 18.43
N LYS A 192 17.49 -7.07 18.91
CA LYS A 192 16.96 -5.80 19.43
C LYS A 192 17.02 -4.65 18.40
N VAL A 193 16.78 -4.98 17.14
CA VAL A 193 16.66 -3.99 16.06
C VAL A 193 15.16 -3.67 15.88
N PRO A 194 14.74 -2.40 16.05
CA PRO A 194 13.32 -2.04 16.02
C PRO A 194 12.64 -2.35 14.69
N TYR A 195 11.43 -2.89 14.78
CA TYR A 195 10.53 -3.09 13.67
C TYR A 195 9.23 -2.30 13.88
N ILE A 196 8.95 -1.31 13.04
CA ILE A 196 7.69 -0.58 13.01
C ILE A 196 6.83 -1.09 11.86
N SER A 197 5.65 -1.60 12.19
CA SER A 197 4.63 -2.00 11.22
C SER A 197 3.63 -0.88 11.02
N VAL A 198 3.46 -0.46 9.76
CA VAL A 198 2.47 0.53 9.33
C VAL A 198 1.40 -0.16 8.51
N LEU A 199 0.17 -0.19 9.03
CA LEU A 199 -0.96 -0.87 8.41
C LEU A 199 -1.85 0.14 7.68
N THR A 200 -2.04 -0.05 6.37
CA THR A 200 -2.86 0.85 5.54
C THR A 200 -4.09 0.15 4.97
N ASP A 201 -4.98 0.88 4.30
CA ASP A 201 -6.22 0.34 3.75
C ASP A 201 -6.03 -0.28 2.34
N PRO A 202 -6.25 -1.61 2.20
CA PRO A 202 -6.49 -2.62 3.23
C PRO A 202 -5.19 -3.35 3.65
N THR A 203 -5.18 -3.94 4.85
CA THR A 203 -4.19 -4.95 5.26
C THR A 203 -4.95 -6.17 5.74
N THR A 204 -5.04 -7.22 4.90
CA THR A 204 -5.94 -8.36 5.16
C THR A 204 -5.28 -9.71 4.92
N GLY A 205 -5.98 -10.76 5.31
CA GLY A 205 -5.60 -12.15 5.05
C GLY A 205 -4.32 -12.57 5.76
N GLY A 206 -3.51 -13.36 5.05
CA GLY A 206 -2.24 -13.87 5.57
C GLY A 206 -1.25 -12.78 5.97
N VAL A 207 -1.29 -11.61 5.34
CA VAL A 207 -0.40 -10.49 5.69
C VAL A 207 -0.71 -9.99 7.11
N THR A 208 -1.98 -9.74 7.44
CA THR A 208 -2.38 -9.39 8.81
C THR A 208 -2.08 -10.52 9.80
N ALA A 209 -2.35 -11.77 9.42
CA ALA A 209 -2.12 -12.92 10.30
C ALA A 209 -0.63 -13.29 10.48
N SER A 210 0.29 -12.46 10.01
CA SER A 210 1.72 -12.70 10.11
C SER A 210 2.50 -11.40 10.36
N PHE A 211 3.44 -11.07 9.50
CA PHE A 211 4.42 -10.00 9.74
C PHE A 211 3.80 -8.62 10.02
N ALA A 212 2.62 -8.30 9.46
CA ALA A 212 2.00 -7.00 9.66
C ALA A 212 1.56 -6.74 11.11
N MET A 213 1.37 -7.79 11.92
CA MET A 213 1.03 -7.68 13.36
C MET A 213 2.17 -8.10 14.29
N LEU A 214 3.40 -8.19 13.78
CA LEU A 214 4.59 -8.56 14.54
C LEU A 214 5.55 -7.39 14.76
N GLY A 215 5.09 -6.14 14.57
CA GLY A 215 5.89 -4.96 14.88
C GLY A 215 6.09 -4.79 16.39
N ASP A 216 7.24 -4.24 16.77
CA ASP A 216 7.42 -3.70 18.13
C ASP A 216 6.46 -2.53 18.37
N LEU A 217 6.01 -1.89 17.28
CA LEU A 217 4.98 -0.88 17.25
C LEU A 217 4.11 -1.08 16.00
N ASN A 218 2.81 -1.32 16.20
CA ASN A 218 1.81 -1.51 15.15
C ASN A 218 0.97 -0.25 15.00
N ILE A 219 1.22 0.53 13.93
CA ILE A 219 0.57 1.81 13.66
C ILE A 219 -0.36 1.64 12.47
N ALA A 220 -1.57 2.19 12.53
CA ALA A 220 -2.48 2.19 11.39
C ALA A 220 -2.84 3.61 10.92
N GLU A 221 -3.14 3.75 9.63
CA GLU A 221 -3.81 4.95 9.12
C GLU A 221 -5.30 4.95 9.53
N PRO A 222 -5.90 6.15 9.76
CA PRO A 222 -7.32 6.26 10.11
C PRO A 222 -8.24 5.55 9.10
N GLY A 223 -9.21 4.81 9.62
CA GLY A 223 -10.22 4.11 8.84
C GLY A 223 -9.71 2.92 8.02
N ALA A 224 -8.46 2.50 8.18
CA ALA A 224 -7.88 1.37 7.45
C ALA A 224 -8.61 0.06 7.79
N LEU A 225 -8.93 -0.74 6.77
CA LEU A 225 -9.49 -2.07 6.94
C LEU A 225 -8.35 -3.05 7.23
N ILE A 226 -8.36 -3.62 8.42
CA ILE A 226 -7.32 -4.53 8.89
C ILE A 226 -7.99 -5.77 9.49
N GLY A 227 -7.66 -6.95 9.01
CA GLY A 227 -8.25 -8.18 9.51
C GLY A 227 -7.87 -9.41 8.68
N PHE A 228 -8.15 -10.60 9.22
CA PHE A 228 -7.85 -11.84 8.48
C PHE A 228 -8.88 -12.07 7.37
N ALA A 229 -10.11 -12.37 7.70
CA ALA A 229 -11.18 -12.50 6.71
C ALA A 229 -11.84 -11.14 6.48
N GLY A 230 -12.15 -10.83 5.22
CA GLY A 230 -12.89 -9.60 4.90
C GLY A 230 -14.29 -9.60 5.49
N PRO A 231 -14.87 -8.43 5.83
CA PRO A 231 -16.20 -8.31 6.46
C PRO A 231 -17.29 -9.08 5.71
N ARG A 232 -17.30 -9.00 4.39
CA ARG A 232 -18.28 -9.73 3.56
C ARG A 232 -18.22 -11.24 3.75
N VAL A 233 -17.02 -11.81 3.85
CA VAL A 233 -16.85 -13.26 4.05
C VAL A 233 -17.37 -13.67 5.43
N ILE A 234 -17.05 -12.87 6.45
CA ILE A 234 -17.52 -13.13 7.81
C ILE A 234 -19.06 -13.09 7.84
N GLU A 235 -19.68 -12.01 7.36
CA GLU A 235 -21.15 -11.85 7.35
C GLU A 235 -21.86 -12.98 6.63
N GLN A 236 -21.32 -13.42 5.48
CA GLN A 236 -21.86 -14.56 4.75
C GLN A 236 -21.74 -15.88 5.52
N THR A 237 -20.66 -16.06 6.27
CA THR A 237 -20.40 -17.28 7.04
C THR A 237 -21.27 -17.36 8.29
N ILE A 238 -21.33 -16.28 9.07
CA ILE A 238 -22.12 -16.24 10.31
C ILE A 238 -23.58 -15.85 10.10
N ARG A 239 -23.92 -15.39 8.88
CA ARG A 239 -25.25 -14.90 8.48
C ARG A 239 -25.78 -13.76 9.37
N GLN A 240 -24.88 -12.92 9.86
CA GLN A 240 -25.19 -11.75 10.69
C GLN A 240 -24.45 -10.54 10.16
N LYS A 241 -25.02 -9.34 10.38
CA LYS A 241 -24.34 -8.08 10.09
C LYS A 241 -23.29 -7.81 11.16
N LEU A 242 -22.14 -7.35 10.72
CA LEU A 242 -21.07 -6.96 11.64
C LEU A 242 -21.37 -5.58 12.27
N PRO A 243 -20.86 -5.33 13.48
CA PRO A 243 -20.95 -4.02 14.13
C PRO A 243 -20.37 -2.92 13.22
N ALA A 244 -20.89 -1.70 13.38
CA ALA A 244 -20.32 -0.55 12.68
C ALA A 244 -18.84 -0.35 13.08
N GLY A 245 -17.98 -0.09 12.08
CA GLY A 245 -16.55 0.09 12.33
C GLY A 245 -15.76 -1.19 12.54
N PHE A 246 -16.38 -2.36 12.50
CA PHE A 246 -15.68 -3.64 12.68
C PHE A 246 -14.49 -3.77 11.72
N GLN A 247 -13.34 -4.21 12.24
CA GLN A 247 -12.06 -4.34 11.52
C GLN A 247 -11.49 -2.99 11.00
N ARG A 248 -12.00 -1.83 11.44
CA ARG A 248 -11.34 -0.56 11.17
C ARG A 248 -10.26 -0.28 12.22
N SER A 249 -9.29 0.51 11.84
CA SER A 249 -8.14 0.84 12.69
C SER A 249 -8.56 1.35 14.06
N GLU A 250 -9.59 2.19 14.17
CA GLU A 250 -10.09 2.72 15.42
C GLU A 250 -10.66 1.60 16.31
N PHE A 251 -11.46 0.70 15.74
CA PHE A 251 -11.98 -0.46 16.43
C PHE A 251 -10.85 -1.36 16.96
N LEU A 252 -9.82 -1.58 16.15
CA LEU A 252 -8.69 -2.42 16.54
C LEU A 252 -7.83 -1.79 17.63
N LEU A 253 -7.69 -0.46 17.61
CA LEU A 253 -7.04 0.29 18.68
C LEU A 253 -7.78 0.13 20.01
N GLU A 254 -9.10 0.29 20.02
CA GLU A 254 -9.96 0.11 21.21
C GLU A 254 -9.89 -1.32 21.77
N HIS A 255 -9.60 -2.31 20.93
CA HIS A 255 -9.48 -3.72 21.31
C HIS A 255 -8.03 -4.18 21.56
N GLY A 256 -7.08 -3.26 21.62
CA GLY A 256 -5.69 -3.55 21.96
C GLY A 256 -4.90 -4.31 20.88
N MET A 257 -5.36 -4.29 19.62
CA MET A 257 -4.65 -4.91 18.50
C MET A 257 -3.68 -3.93 17.80
N LEU A 258 -3.82 -2.64 18.05
CA LEU A 258 -2.93 -1.59 17.53
C LEU A 258 -2.42 -0.74 18.68
N ASP A 259 -1.24 -0.17 18.51
CA ASP A 259 -0.63 0.74 19.46
C ASP A 259 -1.04 2.20 19.19
N ALA A 260 -1.30 2.54 17.91
CA ALA A 260 -1.72 3.87 17.51
C ALA A 260 -2.48 3.89 16.19
N VAL A 261 -3.36 4.87 16.05
CA VAL A 261 -3.94 5.30 14.77
C VAL A 261 -3.42 6.70 14.47
N VAL A 262 -2.65 6.84 13.40
CA VAL A 262 -1.90 8.06 13.10
C VAL A 262 -2.23 8.56 11.69
N PRO A 263 -2.72 9.81 11.55
CA PRO A 263 -2.93 10.41 10.24
C PRO A 263 -1.64 10.46 9.40
N ARG A 264 -1.78 10.32 8.10
CA ARG A 264 -0.64 10.29 7.16
C ARG A 264 0.29 11.47 7.28
N GLN A 265 -0.25 12.66 7.54
CA GLN A 265 0.49 13.89 7.73
C GLN A 265 1.43 13.83 8.94
N GLU A 266 1.04 13.06 9.97
CA GLU A 266 1.77 12.94 11.24
C GLU A 266 2.64 11.68 11.31
N LEU A 267 2.52 10.78 10.33
CA LEU A 267 3.15 9.46 10.39
C LEU A 267 4.68 9.55 10.47
N LYS A 268 5.31 10.36 9.61
CA LYS A 268 6.78 10.53 9.59
C LYS A 268 7.34 11.04 10.93
N PRO A 269 6.86 12.16 11.50
CA PRO A 269 7.34 12.62 12.80
C PRO A 269 6.96 11.69 13.94
N TYR A 270 5.84 10.97 13.85
CA TYR A 270 5.46 9.99 14.87
C TYR A 270 6.45 8.83 14.93
N ILE A 271 6.78 8.23 13.76
CA ILE A 271 7.77 7.15 13.66
C ILE A 271 9.14 7.61 14.15
N ALA A 272 9.57 8.82 13.79
CA ALA A 272 10.85 9.35 14.25
C ALA A 272 10.94 9.41 15.77
N ARG A 273 9.92 9.98 16.43
CA ARG A 273 9.86 10.03 17.90
C ARG A 273 9.84 8.63 18.53
N ALA A 274 9.10 7.69 17.96
CA ALA A 274 9.09 6.31 18.45
C ALA A 274 10.50 5.69 18.38
N LEU A 275 11.20 5.89 17.27
CA LEU A 275 12.57 5.40 17.10
C LEU A 275 13.57 6.07 18.05
N ASP A 276 13.34 7.33 18.45
CA ASP A 276 14.18 8.00 19.45
C ASP A 276 14.13 7.30 20.81
N PHE A 277 12.99 6.71 21.18
CA PHE A 277 12.87 5.90 22.40
C PHE A 277 13.39 4.47 22.27
N MET A 278 13.31 3.89 21.06
CA MET A 278 13.67 2.48 20.82
C MET A 278 15.17 2.29 20.58
N VAL A 279 15.86 3.33 20.11
CA VAL A 279 17.29 3.29 19.71
C VAL A 279 18.12 4.26 20.57
N ALA A 280 17.69 4.47 21.80
CA ALA A 280 18.41 5.33 22.75
C ALA A 280 19.72 4.68 23.25
#